data_9e6f72edf3ffcac1d27d69a6c756c5a8
#
_entry.id   9e6f72edf3ffcac1d27d69a6c756c5a8
#
_cell.length_a   1.000
_cell.length_b   1.000
_cell.length_c   1.000
_cell.angle_alpha   90.00
_cell.angle_beta   90.00
_cell.angle_gamma   90.00
#
_symmetry.space_group_name_H-M   'P 1'
#
loop_
_entity.id
_entity.type
_entity.pdbx_description
1 polymer ?
#
loop_
_entity_poly.entity_id
_entity_poly.type
_entity_poly.pdbx_seq_one_letter_code
_entity_poly.pdbx_strand_id
1 'polypeptide(L)'
;GQILLDGEDITGMNITERANKGISFAFQQPIRFKGITVRDLIGLAAGKEISDCQACSYLKQVGLCAKDYIDREVNASLSGGEIKRIEIATVMARKTKLSIFDEPEAGIDLWSFNNLIEVFRDMRREINGSIIIISHQERILDIADEIIVLADGKISARGTKEQILPQ
;
A
#
# COMPACT_ATOMS: atom_id res chain seq x y z
N GLY A 1 22.81 -10.28 6.04
CA GLY A 1 21.91 -9.42 6.82
C GLY A 1 20.87 -10.22 7.56
N GLN A 2 20.16 -9.56 8.46
CA GLN A 2 19.09 -10.14 9.26
C GLN A 2 17.86 -9.25 9.15
N ILE A 3 16.67 -9.87 9.09
CA ILE A 3 15.38 -9.18 9.08
C ILE A 3 14.60 -9.62 10.32
N LEU A 4 14.25 -8.67 11.16
CA LEU A 4 13.47 -8.90 12.38
C LEU A 4 12.10 -8.23 12.25
N LEU A 5 11.04 -8.94 12.61
CA LEU A 5 9.68 -8.42 12.75
C LEU A 5 9.21 -8.64 14.19
N ASP A 6 8.97 -7.56 14.94
CA ASP A 6 8.64 -7.60 16.37
C ASP A 6 9.63 -8.47 17.20
N GLY A 7 10.92 -8.43 16.85
CA GLY A 7 11.97 -9.21 17.50
C GLY A 7 12.14 -10.65 17.02
N GLU A 8 11.24 -11.14 16.16
CA GLU A 8 11.33 -12.47 15.55
C GLU A 8 12.17 -12.41 14.26
N ASP A 9 13.14 -13.32 14.12
CA ASP A 9 13.94 -13.43 12.90
C ASP A 9 13.12 -14.09 11.77
N ILE A 10 12.84 -13.31 10.73
CA ILE A 10 12.11 -13.74 9.54
C ILE A 10 13.01 -13.86 8.30
N THR A 11 14.33 -13.82 8.48
CA THR A 11 15.31 -13.80 7.39
C THR A 11 15.13 -14.99 6.44
N GLY A 12 14.99 -16.18 6.99
CA GLY A 12 14.86 -17.43 6.23
C GLY A 12 13.44 -17.74 5.74
N MET A 13 12.44 -16.95 6.12
CA MET A 13 11.05 -17.20 5.74
C MET A 13 10.82 -16.89 4.28
N ASN A 14 10.00 -17.73 3.62
CA ASN A 14 9.51 -17.45 2.27
C ASN A 14 8.43 -16.36 2.27
N ILE A 15 7.98 -15.95 1.06
CA ILE A 15 7.04 -14.83 0.89
C ILE A 15 5.68 -15.09 1.55
N THR A 16 5.20 -16.34 1.50
CA THR A 16 3.93 -16.75 2.11
C THR A 16 4.01 -16.72 3.63
N GLU A 17 5.10 -17.22 4.19
CA GLU A 17 5.33 -17.20 5.63
C GLU A 17 5.40 -15.77 6.17
N ARG A 18 6.13 -14.88 5.48
CA ARG A 18 6.18 -13.44 5.82
C ARG A 18 4.81 -12.77 5.71
N ALA A 19 4.03 -13.09 4.68
CA ALA A 19 2.67 -12.61 4.55
C ALA A 19 1.78 -13.05 5.72
N ASN A 20 1.89 -14.31 6.17
CA ASN A 20 1.14 -14.85 7.31
C ASN A 20 1.59 -14.22 8.64
N LYS A 21 2.81 -13.71 8.75
CA LYS A 21 3.30 -12.92 9.90
C LYS A 21 2.72 -11.51 9.94
N GLY A 22 2.03 -11.08 8.91
CA GLY A 22 1.37 -9.78 8.84
C GLY A 22 2.16 -8.72 8.06
N ILE A 23 2.85 -9.13 6.98
CA ILE A 23 3.49 -8.22 6.03
C ILE A 23 2.64 -8.15 4.77
N SER A 24 2.30 -6.94 4.32
CA SER A 24 1.69 -6.66 3.02
C SER A 24 2.65 -5.88 2.14
N PHE A 25 2.60 -6.15 0.85
CA PHE A 25 3.43 -5.46 -0.13
C PHE A 25 2.58 -5.02 -1.33
N ALA A 26 2.63 -3.74 -1.69
CA ALA A 26 2.11 -3.18 -2.92
C ALA A 26 3.29 -2.90 -3.86
N PHE A 27 3.30 -3.58 -4.99
CA PHE A 27 4.43 -3.53 -5.93
C PHE A 27 4.41 -2.26 -6.79
N GLN A 28 5.55 -1.86 -7.30
CA GLN A 28 5.67 -0.76 -8.27
C GLN A 28 4.78 -1.01 -9.50
N GLN A 29 4.79 -2.24 -10.03
CA GLN A 29 3.85 -2.68 -11.05
C GLN A 29 2.78 -3.56 -10.42
N PRO A 30 1.51 -3.10 -10.38
CA PRO A 30 0.44 -3.86 -9.77
C PRO A 30 0.17 -5.16 -10.52
N ILE A 31 -0.13 -6.22 -9.76
CA ILE A 31 -0.41 -7.55 -10.30
C ILE A 31 -1.83 -7.59 -10.87
N ARG A 32 -1.98 -8.24 -12.02
CA ARG A 32 -3.27 -8.49 -12.67
C ARG A 32 -3.70 -9.93 -12.42
N PHE A 33 -4.98 -10.10 -12.14
CA PHE A 33 -5.57 -11.41 -11.85
C PHE A 33 -6.66 -11.71 -12.87
N LYS A 34 -6.53 -12.83 -13.61
CA LYS A 34 -7.57 -13.27 -14.53
C LYS A 34 -8.65 -14.02 -13.76
N GLY A 35 -9.91 -13.68 -14.00
CA GLY A 35 -11.06 -14.37 -13.41
C GLY A 35 -11.32 -14.02 -11.95
N ILE A 36 -10.70 -12.95 -11.41
CA ILE A 36 -10.93 -12.45 -10.06
C ILE A 36 -11.52 -11.05 -10.16
N THR A 37 -12.67 -10.83 -9.51
CA THR A 37 -13.28 -9.51 -9.42
C THR A 37 -12.61 -8.66 -8.33
N VAL A 38 -12.83 -7.35 -8.37
CA VAL A 38 -12.35 -6.44 -7.32
C VAL A 38 -12.93 -6.84 -5.95
N ARG A 39 -14.20 -7.23 -5.91
CA ARG A 39 -14.87 -7.77 -4.71
C ARG A 39 -14.12 -8.96 -4.14
N ASP A 40 -13.85 -9.96 -5.00
CA ASP A 40 -13.16 -11.19 -4.59
C ASP A 40 -11.77 -10.89 -4.06
N LEU A 41 -11.03 -10.00 -4.74
CA LEU A 41 -9.68 -9.62 -4.34
C LEU A 41 -9.64 -8.94 -2.97
N ILE A 42 -10.54 -7.99 -2.73
CA ILE A 42 -10.65 -7.31 -1.42
C ILE A 42 -11.08 -8.30 -0.33
N GLY A 43 -12.02 -9.21 -0.63
CA GLY A 43 -12.47 -10.25 0.30
C GLY A 43 -11.34 -11.22 0.67
N LEU A 44 -10.60 -11.70 -0.32
CA LEU A 44 -9.41 -12.54 -0.11
C LEU A 44 -8.36 -11.83 0.77
N ALA A 45 -8.12 -10.55 0.50
CA ALA A 45 -7.18 -9.76 1.30
C ALA A 45 -7.63 -9.58 2.74
N ALA A 46 -8.93 -9.36 2.98
CA ALA A 46 -9.50 -9.25 4.31
C ALA A 46 -9.50 -10.57 5.09
N GLY A 47 -9.27 -11.71 4.41
CA GLY A 47 -9.24 -13.04 5.02
C GLY A 47 -10.60 -13.51 5.56
N LYS A 48 -11.69 -12.90 5.13
CA LYS A 48 -13.07 -13.18 5.52
C LYS A 48 -14.04 -12.68 4.45
N GLU A 49 -15.26 -13.21 4.49
CA GLU A 49 -16.34 -12.59 3.72
C GLU A 49 -16.55 -11.15 4.18
N ILE A 50 -16.56 -10.24 3.23
CA ILE A 50 -16.85 -8.82 3.45
C ILE A 50 -18.20 -8.49 2.85
N SER A 51 -18.95 -7.63 3.53
CA SER A 51 -20.19 -7.08 2.98
C SER A 51 -19.88 -6.11 1.84
N ASP A 52 -20.86 -5.92 0.94
CA ASP A 52 -20.77 -4.92 -0.12
C ASP A 52 -20.46 -3.53 0.43
N CYS A 53 -21.02 -3.18 1.58
CA CYS A 53 -20.76 -1.93 2.26
C CYS A 53 -19.28 -1.77 2.66
N GLN A 54 -18.65 -2.84 3.15
CA GLN A 54 -17.23 -2.82 3.49
C GLN A 54 -16.34 -2.69 2.25
N ALA A 55 -16.63 -3.47 1.20
CA ALA A 55 -15.90 -3.36 -0.08
C ALA A 55 -16.06 -1.96 -0.69
N CYS A 56 -17.28 -1.40 -0.67
CA CYS A 56 -17.55 -0.04 -1.10
C CYS A 56 -16.77 1.00 -0.30
N SER A 57 -16.62 0.80 1.00
CA SER A 57 -15.85 1.70 1.87
C SER A 57 -14.38 1.76 1.46
N TYR A 58 -13.74 0.60 1.23
CA TYR A 58 -12.35 0.56 0.77
C TYR A 58 -12.15 1.21 -0.60
N LEU A 59 -13.05 0.95 -1.56
CA LEU A 59 -12.98 1.58 -2.89
C LEU A 59 -13.16 3.10 -2.82
N LYS A 60 -14.11 3.58 -1.99
CA LYS A 60 -14.34 5.00 -1.79
C LYS A 60 -13.10 5.70 -1.21
N GLN A 61 -12.42 5.08 -0.25
CA GLN A 61 -11.20 5.63 0.35
C GLN A 61 -10.12 5.87 -0.70
N VAL A 62 -9.96 4.97 -1.68
CA VAL A 62 -9.00 5.14 -2.79
C VAL A 62 -9.58 5.92 -3.98
N GLY A 63 -10.73 6.58 -3.83
CA GLY A 63 -11.32 7.43 -4.86
C GLY A 63 -11.94 6.67 -6.03
N LEU A 64 -12.38 5.41 -5.83
CA LEU A 64 -13.09 4.61 -6.83
C LEU A 64 -14.56 4.48 -6.48
N CYS A 65 -15.43 4.65 -7.49
CA CYS A 65 -16.87 4.43 -7.34
C CYS A 65 -17.15 2.92 -7.28
N ALA A 66 -17.65 2.44 -6.14
CA ALA A 66 -17.88 1.01 -5.97
C ALA A 66 -18.84 0.42 -7.03
N LYS A 67 -19.89 1.15 -7.42
CA LYS A 67 -20.84 0.69 -8.45
C LYS A 67 -20.18 0.37 -9.78
N ASP A 68 -19.10 1.10 -10.11
CA ASP A 68 -18.44 0.98 -11.41
C ASP A 68 -17.31 -0.05 -11.40
N TYR A 69 -16.80 -0.42 -10.22
CA TYR A 69 -15.59 -1.23 -10.10
C TYR A 69 -15.76 -2.57 -9.39
N ILE A 70 -16.70 -2.69 -8.45
CA ILE A 70 -16.75 -3.81 -7.50
C ILE A 70 -16.87 -5.19 -8.18
N ASP A 71 -17.60 -5.28 -9.28
CA ASP A 71 -17.85 -6.50 -10.05
C ASP A 71 -16.95 -6.62 -11.29
N ARG A 72 -16.01 -5.67 -11.51
CA ARG A 72 -15.06 -5.74 -12.62
C ARG A 72 -13.92 -6.71 -12.29
N GLU A 73 -13.47 -7.44 -13.31
CA GLU A 73 -12.23 -8.21 -13.21
C GLU A 73 -11.00 -7.32 -13.06
N VAL A 74 -10.05 -7.75 -12.26
CA VAL A 74 -8.74 -7.09 -12.07
C VAL A 74 -7.81 -7.48 -13.23
N ASN A 75 -8.16 -7.08 -14.44
CA ASN A 75 -7.49 -7.47 -15.69
C ASN A 75 -7.03 -6.27 -16.53
N ALA A 76 -6.72 -6.52 -17.80
CA ALA A 76 -6.20 -5.52 -18.74
C ALA A 76 -7.20 -4.40 -19.11
N SER A 77 -8.48 -4.53 -18.75
CA SER A 77 -9.49 -3.50 -19.01
C SER A 77 -9.40 -2.32 -18.03
N LEU A 78 -8.67 -2.48 -16.93
CA LEU A 78 -8.40 -1.43 -15.95
C LEU A 78 -7.11 -0.69 -16.32
N SER A 79 -7.13 0.63 -16.19
CA SER A 79 -5.93 1.45 -16.32
C SER A 79 -4.91 1.14 -15.21
N GLY A 80 -3.65 1.52 -15.43
CA GLY A 80 -2.60 1.34 -14.41
C GLY A 80 -2.93 2.02 -13.09
N GLY A 81 -3.46 3.25 -13.14
CA GLY A 81 -3.86 3.99 -11.95
C GLY A 81 -5.07 3.39 -11.22
N GLU A 82 -6.03 2.80 -11.93
CA GLU A 82 -7.17 2.10 -11.32
C GLU A 82 -6.71 0.83 -10.60
N ILE A 83 -5.87 0.01 -11.24
CA ILE A 83 -5.33 -1.21 -10.62
C ILE A 83 -4.49 -0.85 -9.39
N LYS A 84 -3.68 0.21 -9.46
CA LYS A 84 -2.86 0.66 -8.33
C LYS A 84 -3.72 1.05 -7.13
N ARG A 85 -4.81 1.78 -7.36
CA ARG A 85 -5.76 2.14 -6.29
C ARG A 85 -6.48 0.93 -5.70
N ILE A 86 -6.84 -0.05 -6.54
CA ILE A 86 -7.41 -1.33 -6.08
C ILE A 86 -6.39 -2.09 -5.22
N GLU A 87 -5.12 -2.15 -5.64
CA GLU A 87 -4.05 -2.77 -4.86
C GLU A 87 -3.91 -2.13 -3.47
N ILE A 88 -3.90 -0.79 -3.40
CA ILE A 88 -3.87 -0.07 -2.12
C ILE A 88 -5.09 -0.43 -1.26
N ALA A 89 -6.29 -0.48 -1.84
CA ALA A 89 -7.50 -0.89 -1.13
C ALA A 89 -7.38 -2.33 -0.56
N THR A 90 -6.73 -3.25 -1.27
CA THR A 90 -6.49 -4.61 -0.78
C THR A 90 -5.51 -4.63 0.41
N VAL A 91 -4.45 -3.84 0.36
CA VAL A 91 -3.50 -3.70 1.48
C VAL A 91 -4.21 -3.13 2.71
N MET A 92 -5.08 -2.12 2.53
CA MET A 92 -5.89 -1.55 3.61
C MET A 92 -6.84 -2.60 4.23
N ALA A 93 -7.53 -3.38 3.39
CA ALA A 93 -8.46 -4.42 3.84
C ALA A 93 -7.76 -5.51 4.68
N ARG A 94 -6.51 -5.79 4.39
CA ARG A 94 -5.71 -6.81 5.06
C ARG A 94 -5.30 -6.45 6.48
N LYS A 95 -5.17 -5.17 6.81
CA LYS A 95 -4.84 -4.66 8.16
C LYS A 95 -3.60 -5.33 8.77
N THR A 96 -2.50 -5.33 8.06
CA THR A 96 -1.25 -5.99 8.46
C THR A 96 -0.42 -5.17 9.44
N LYS A 97 0.51 -5.83 10.15
CA LYS A 97 1.46 -5.19 11.07
C LYS A 97 2.44 -4.28 10.34
N LEU A 98 2.83 -4.68 9.12
CA LEU A 98 3.73 -3.94 8.26
C LEU A 98 3.16 -3.89 6.85
N SER A 99 2.93 -2.68 6.34
CA SER A 99 2.52 -2.43 4.97
C SER A 99 3.65 -1.72 4.22
N ILE A 100 4.08 -2.29 3.09
CA ILE A 100 5.14 -1.74 2.26
C ILE A 100 4.56 -1.33 0.92
N PHE A 101 4.82 -0.11 0.49
CA PHE A 101 4.39 0.45 -0.78
C PHE A 101 5.61 0.88 -1.60
N ASP A 102 5.72 0.33 -2.80
CA ASP A 102 6.81 0.62 -3.72
C ASP A 102 6.31 1.54 -4.83
N GLU A 103 6.74 2.81 -4.80
CA GLU A 103 6.31 3.89 -5.69
C GLU A 103 4.78 3.89 -5.92
N PRO A 104 3.96 4.05 -4.86
CA PRO A 104 2.51 3.95 -4.97
C PRO A 104 1.89 5.03 -5.86
N GLU A 105 2.61 6.10 -6.12
CA GLU A 105 2.24 7.20 -7.00
C GLU A 105 2.49 6.93 -8.49
N ALA A 106 3.24 5.89 -8.84
CA ALA A 106 3.58 5.61 -10.22
C ALA A 106 2.34 5.37 -11.10
N GLY A 107 2.20 6.17 -12.16
CA GLY A 107 1.06 6.07 -13.08
C GLY A 107 -0.25 6.66 -12.57
N ILE A 108 -0.24 7.37 -11.45
CA ILE A 108 -1.39 8.10 -10.90
C ILE A 108 -1.34 9.56 -11.37
N ASP A 109 -2.48 10.10 -11.81
CA ASP A 109 -2.59 11.50 -12.19
C ASP A 109 -2.51 12.43 -10.96
N LEU A 110 -2.15 13.69 -11.20
CA LEU A 110 -1.92 14.66 -10.14
C LEU A 110 -3.11 14.89 -9.20
N TRP A 111 -4.34 14.76 -9.70
CA TRP A 111 -5.55 14.95 -8.91
C TRP A 111 -5.80 13.75 -7.97
N SER A 112 -5.62 12.55 -8.50
CA SER A 112 -5.71 11.31 -7.73
C SER A 112 -4.57 11.17 -6.73
N PHE A 113 -3.42 11.81 -6.99
CA PHE A 113 -2.28 11.83 -6.08
C PHE A 113 -2.59 12.55 -4.75
N ASN A 114 -3.36 13.65 -4.77
CA ASN A 114 -3.77 14.31 -3.54
C ASN A 114 -4.65 13.39 -2.68
N ASN A 115 -5.55 12.63 -3.30
CA ASN A 115 -6.35 11.64 -2.59
C ASN A 115 -5.50 10.53 -2.00
N LEU A 116 -4.44 10.11 -2.69
CA LEU A 116 -3.50 9.10 -2.21
C LEU A 116 -2.80 9.53 -0.91
N ILE A 117 -2.41 10.80 -0.80
CA ILE A 117 -1.83 11.35 0.42
C ILE A 117 -2.80 11.24 1.61
N GLU A 118 -4.07 11.59 1.40
CA GLU A 118 -5.10 11.44 2.44
C GLU A 118 -5.32 9.97 2.82
N VAL A 119 -5.31 9.07 1.85
CA VAL A 119 -5.38 7.61 2.12
C VAL A 119 -4.26 7.17 3.06
N PHE A 120 -3.02 7.59 2.84
CA PHE A 120 -1.90 7.22 3.73
C PHE A 120 -2.03 7.86 5.12
N ARG A 121 -2.54 9.09 5.21
CA ARG A 121 -2.83 9.73 6.50
C ARG A 121 -3.89 8.97 7.29
N ASP A 122 -4.95 8.55 6.62
CA ASP A 122 -6.02 7.77 7.23
C ASP A 122 -5.55 6.37 7.62
N MET A 123 -4.79 5.69 6.75
CA MET A 123 -4.16 4.41 7.07
C MET A 123 -3.30 4.52 8.34
N ARG A 124 -2.50 5.57 8.47
CA ARG A 124 -1.67 5.80 9.67
C ARG A 124 -2.50 5.92 10.94
N ARG A 125 -3.70 6.52 10.86
CA ARG A 125 -4.61 6.68 12.01
C ARG A 125 -5.33 5.39 12.38
N GLU A 126 -5.69 4.59 11.38
CA GLU A 126 -6.55 3.42 11.55
C GLU A 126 -5.79 2.11 11.75
N ILE A 127 -4.56 2.01 11.21
CA ILE A 127 -3.74 0.79 11.27
C ILE A 127 -2.84 0.86 12.50
N ASN A 128 -3.00 -0.13 13.39
CA ASN A 128 -2.07 -0.34 14.50
C ASN A 128 -0.82 -1.10 14.01
N GLY A 129 -0.07 -0.48 13.10
CA GLY A 129 1.08 -1.09 12.42
C GLY A 129 2.03 -0.03 11.85
N SER A 130 3.06 -0.48 11.17
CA SER A 130 4.04 0.36 10.50
C SER A 130 3.79 0.42 9.00
N ILE A 131 4.01 1.58 8.40
CA ILE A 131 3.92 1.79 6.96
C ILE A 131 5.30 2.21 6.44
N ILE A 132 5.82 1.50 5.44
CA ILE A 132 7.02 1.87 4.70
C ILE A 132 6.59 2.27 3.30
N ILE A 133 6.97 3.45 2.86
CA ILE A 133 6.72 3.93 1.51
C ILE A 133 8.06 4.23 0.85
N ILE A 134 8.34 3.59 -0.27
CA ILE A 134 9.47 3.90 -1.13
C ILE A 134 8.97 4.92 -2.14
N SER A 135 9.50 6.12 -2.10
CA SER A 135 9.08 7.22 -2.99
C SER A 135 10.16 8.28 -3.09
N HIS A 136 10.12 9.03 -4.18
CA HIS A 136 10.92 10.24 -4.41
C HIS A 136 10.05 11.51 -4.45
N GLN A 137 8.76 11.39 -4.16
CA GLN A 137 7.80 12.49 -4.20
C GLN A 137 7.81 13.26 -2.87
N GLU A 138 8.12 14.55 -2.92
CA GLU A 138 8.21 15.42 -1.75
C GLU A 138 6.94 15.37 -0.87
N ARG A 139 5.75 15.35 -1.49
CA ARG A 139 4.47 15.29 -0.77
C ARG A 139 4.26 14.01 0.03
N ILE A 140 4.85 12.89 -0.39
CA ILE A 140 4.86 11.64 0.38
C ILE A 140 5.85 11.76 1.53
N LEU A 141 7.02 12.36 1.28
CA LEU A 141 8.00 12.63 2.33
C LEU A 141 7.44 13.57 3.40
N ASP A 142 6.56 14.49 3.02
CA ASP A 142 5.89 15.44 3.95
C ASP A 142 5.03 14.79 5.02
N ILE A 143 4.52 13.59 4.78
CA ILE A 143 3.67 12.85 5.72
C ILE A 143 4.43 11.77 6.50
N ALA A 144 5.72 11.60 6.22
CA ALA A 144 6.55 10.61 6.91
C ALA A 144 6.93 11.08 8.33
N ASP A 145 6.92 10.15 9.27
CA ASP A 145 7.46 10.37 10.61
C ASP A 145 8.98 10.38 10.59
N GLU A 146 9.57 9.55 9.75
CA GLU A 146 10.99 9.37 9.57
C GLU A 146 11.31 9.11 8.10
N ILE A 147 12.39 9.72 7.62
CA ILE A 147 12.91 9.54 6.27
C ILE A 147 14.25 8.84 6.35
N ILE A 148 14.43 7.78 5.55
CA ILE A 148 15.69 7.06 5.39
C ILE A 148 16.15 7.25 3.95
N VAL A 149 17.32 7.85 3.77
CA VAL A 149 17.94 8.06 2.46
C VAL A 149 18.93 6.94 2.19
N LEU A 150 18.72 6.21 1.09
CA LEU A 150 19.63 5.17 0.61
C LEU A 150 20.45 5.70 -0.56
N ALA A 151 21.77 5.58 -0.48
CA ALA A 151 22.69 5.88 -1.57
C ALA A 151 23.81 4.83 -1.58
N ASP A 152 24.19 4.38 -2.77
CA ASP A 152 25.27 3.39 -2.98
C ASP A 152 25.13 2.11 -2.11
N GLY A 153 23.87 1.65 -1.93
CA GLY A 153 23.56 0.46 -1.15
C GLY A 153 23.73 0.61 0.37
N LYS A 154 23.79 1.84 0.88
CA LYS A 154 23.96 2.17 2.29
C LYS A 154 22.96 3.24 2.73
N ILE A 155 22.68 3.29 4.03
CA ILE A 155 21.95 4.41 4.63
C ILE A 155 22.89 5.63 4.63
N SER A 156 22.54 6.63 3.83
CA SER A 156 23.28 7.90 3.73
C SER A 156 22.82 8.91 4.76
N ALA A 157 21.52 8.95 5.06
CA ALA A 157 20.94 9.81 6.07
C ALA A 157 19.68 9.19 6.67
N ARG A 158 19.33 9.59 7.89
CA ARG A 158 18.12 9.18 8.60
C ARG A 158 17.67 10.29 9.54
N GLY A 159 16.39 10.65 9.54
CA GLY A 159 15.87 11.69 10.42
C GLY A 159 14.47 12.12 10.04
N THR A 160 13.99 13.18 10.71
CA THR A 160 12.71 13.83 10.36
C THR A 160 12.83 14.59 9.04
N LYS A 161 11.68 15.03 8.51
CA LYS A 161 11.63 15.85 7.30
C LYS A 161 12.55 17.08 7.41
N GLU A 162 12.47 17.81 8.53
CA GLU A 162 13.23 19.03 8.78
C GLU A 162 14.74 18.80 8.84
N GLN A 163 15.17 17.58 9.16
CA GLN A 163 16.58 17.18 9.22
C GLN A 163 17.13 16.73 7.86
N ILE A 164 16.26 16.19 6.99
CA ILE A 164 16.66 15.53 5.76
C ILE A 164 16.43 16.42 4.54
N LEU A 165 15.30 17.14 4.49
CA LEU A 165 14.97 18.00 3.36
C LEU A 165 15.44 19.43 3.66
N PRO A 166 16.23 20.05 2.77
CA PRO A 166 16.58 21.46 2.91
C PRO A 166 15.31 22.32 2.83
N GLN A 167 15.27 23.37 3.65
CA GLN A 167 14.22 24.39 3.61
C GLN A 167 14.30 25.21 2.32
#